data_b5b9b0d72ee68aafb4db4ade9ac7b2bf
#
_entry.id   b5b9b0d72ee68aafb4db4ade9ac7b2bf
#
_cell.length_a   1.000
_cell.length_b   1.000
_cell.length_c   1.000
_cell.angle_alpha   90.00
_cell.angle_beta   90.00
_cell.angle_gamma   90.00
#
_symmetry.space_group_name_H-M   'P 1'
#
loop_
_entity.id
_entity.type
_entity.pdbx_description
1 polymer ?
#
loop_
_entity_poly.entity_id
_entity_poly.type
_entity_poly.pdbx_seq_one_letter_code
_entity_poly.pdbx_strand_id
1 'polypeptide(L)'
;MDNDEKWMKIAISEAYLAKNKGEVPVGAVLIQNDKLIAKAHNQPILNHDPTAHAEVEVLRKAGRKLKNYRLSESTLYVTLEPCVMCLGAIMHARINRIVFGASDPKTGVCGSKADLTSEAFFTHKIKVDGGVLETENKKILQSFFKSKRKEFKDNLKSVHTTINM
;
A
#
# COMPACT_ATOMS: atom_id res chain seq x y z
N MET A 1 2.74 -21.25 -10.42
CA MET A 1 2.32 -19.99 -9.78
C MET A 1 3.16 -18.89 -10.37
N ASP A 2 2.53 -17.87 -10.90
CA ASP A 2 3.25 -16.71 -11.39
C ASP A 2 4.08 -16.11 -10.25
N ASN A 3 5.29 -15.66 -10.55
CA ASN A 3 6.18 -15.07 -9.55
C ASN A 3 5.56 -13.82 -8.90
N ASP A 4 4.79 -13.04 -9.65
CA ASP A 4 4.08 -11.87 -9.14
C ASP A 4 2.98 -12.24 -8.12
N GLU A 5 2.22 -13.32 -8.36
CA GLU A 5 1.23 -13.79 -7.38
C GLU A 5 1.88 -14.26 -6.07
N LYS A 6 3.02 -14.91 -6.16
CA LYS A 6 3.78 -15.35 -4.97
C LYS A 6 4.11 -14.16 -4.06
N TRP A 7 4.67 -13.10 -4.63
CA TRP A 7 5.05 -11.92 -3.86
C TRP A 7 3.85 -11.09 -3.41
N MET A 8 2.81 -11.02 -4.25
CA MET A 8 1.57 -10.35 -3.87
C MET A 8 0.88 -11.04 -2.68
N LYS A 9 0.91 -12.35 -2.57
CA LYS A 9 0.39 -13.09 -1.39
C LYS A 9 1.11 -12.70 -0.09
N ILE A 10 2.41 -12.44 -0.15
CA ILE A 10 3.15 -11.94 1.01
C ILE A 10 2.71 -10.51 1.35
N ALA A 11 2.52 -9.65 0.35
CA ALA A 11 1.98 -8.30 0.57
C ALA A 11 0.56 -8.35 1.17
N ILE A 12 -0.30 -9.28 0.71
CA ILE A 12 -1.63 -9.51 1.28
C ILE A 12 -1.54 -9.92 2.75
N SER A 13 -0.60 -10.77 3.14
CA SER A 13 -0.41 -11.13 4.55
C SER A 13 -0.06 -9.91 5.42
N GLU A 14 0.74 -8.99 4.91
CA GLU A 14 1.01 -7.71 5.58
C GLU A 14 -0.24 -6.82 5.67
N ALA A 15 -1.09 -6.80 4.64
CA ALA A 15 -2.37 -6.09 4.68
C ALA A 15 -3.29 -6.61 5.80
N TYR A 16 -3.33 -7.92 6.03
CA TYR A 16 -4.07 -8.51 7.16
C TYR A 16 -3.50 -8.08 8.52
N LEU A 17 -2.17 -7.96 8.65
CA LEU A 17 -1.57 -7.43 9.87
C LEU A 17 -2.01 -5.98 10.14
N ALA A 18 -2.06 -5.13 9.11
CA ALA A 18 -2.61 -3.79 9.23
C ALA A 18 -4.07 -3.81 9.69
N LYS A 19 -4.91 -4.62 9.03
CA LYS A 19 -6.33 -4.80 9.39
C LYS A 19 -6.52 -5.18 10.85
N ASN A 20 -5.74 -6.13 11.34
CA ASN A 20 -5.81 -6.61 12.73
C ASN A 20 -5.42 -5.53 13.75
N LYS A 21 -4.68 -4.51 13.32
CA LYS A 21 -4.29 -3.34 14.13
C LYS A 21 -5.24 -2.14 13.95
N GLY A 22 -6.33 -2.30 13.21
CA GLY A 22 -7.28 -1.21 12.93
C GLY A 22 -6.82 -0.21 11.88
N GLU A 23 -5.74 -0.49 11.17
CA GLU A 23 -5.22 0.30 10.06
C GLU A 23 -5.89 -0.07 8.73
N VAL A 24 -5.90 0.85 7.78
CA VAL A 24 -6.33 0.53 6.40
C VAL A 24 -5.46 -0.62 5.87
N PRO A 25 -6.05 -1.74 5.41
CA PRO A 25 -5.33 -2.95 5.08
C PRO A 25 -4.58 -2.86 3.75
N VAL A 26 -3.42 -2.23 3.80
CA VAL A 26 -2.46 -2.17 2.72
C VAL A 26 -1.14 -2.79 3.18
N GLY A 27 -0.60 -3.68 2.38
CA GLY A 27 0.68 -4.32 2.59
C GLY A 27 1.59 -4.14 1.38
N ALA A 28 2.89 -4.12 1.63
CA ALA A 28 3.91 -3.98 0.60
C ALA A 28 5.13 -4.87 0.88
N VAL A 29 5.75 -5.35 -0.20
CA VAL A 29 7.02 -6.07 -0.14
C VAL A 29 7.98 -5.57 -1.21
N LEU A 30 9.26 -5.49 -0.88
CA LEU A 30 10.33 -5.14 -1.81
C LEU A 30 11.17 -6.35 -2.12
N ILE A 31 11.30 -6.63 -3.42
CA ILE A 31 12.04 -7.76 -3.97
C ILE A 31 13.22 -7.25 -4.79
N GLN A 32 14.40 -7.81 -4.58
CA GLN A 32 15.59 -7.55 -5.37
C GLN A 32 16.33 -8.87 -5.60
N ASN A 33 16.69 -9.18 -6.85
CA ASN A 33 17.35 -10.44 -7.23
C ASN A 33 16.60 -11.69 -6.72
N ASP A 34 15.27 -11.71 -6.91
CA ASP A 34 14.36 -12.78 -6.43
C ASP A 34 14.41 -13.05 -4.92
N LYS A 35 14.90 -12.08 -4.15
CA LYS A 35 14.94 -12.15 -2.68
C LYS A 35 14.05 -11.11 -2.04
N LEU A 36 13.34 -11.51 -1.00
CA LEU A 36 12.58 -10.60 -0.15
C LEU A 36 13.55 -9.75 0.68
N ILE A 37 13.59 -8.45 0.39
CA ILE A 37 14.43 -7.49 1.11
C ILE A 37 13.72 -6.96 2.35
N ALA A 38 12.46 -6.51 2.18
CA ALA A 38 11.65 -5.96 3.26
C ALA A 38 10.17 -6.18 3.00
N LYS A 39 9.38 -6.14 4.07
CA LYS A 39 7.92 -6.13 4.05
C LYS A 39 7.37 -5.18 5.10
N ALA A 40 6.24 -4.57 4.82
CA ALA A 40 5.60 -3.59 5.68
C ALA A 40 4.11 -3.47 5.39
N HIS A 41 3.39 -2.80 6.27
CA HIS A 41 1.98 -2.48 6.13
C HIS A 41 1.69 -1.08 6.65
N ASN A 42 0.53 -0.55 6.34
CA ASN A 42 0.07 0.75 6.82
C ASN A 42 0.10 0.82 8.35
N GLN A 43 0.64 1.93 8.87
CA GLN A 43 0.74 2.21 10.29
C GLN A 43 0.52 3.69 10.66
N PRO A 44 -0.27 4.49 9.91
CA PRO A 44 -0.44 5.92 10.22
C PRO A 44 -0.97 6.17 11.63
N ILE A 45 -1.96 5.41 12.07
CA ILE A 45 -2.58 5.55 13.39
C ILE A 45 -1.57 5.15 14.49
N LEU A 46 -0.98 3.97 14.35
CA LEU A 46 -0.05 3.43 15.35
C LEU A 46 1.18 4.31 15.54
N ASN A 47 1.72 4.83 14.45
CA ASN A 47 2.95 5.64 14.47
C ASN A 47 2.69 7.15 14.65
N HIS A 48 1.43 7.59 14.68
CA HIS A 48 1.06 9.01 14.63
C HIS A 48 1.77 9.75 13.48
N ASP A 49 1.87 9.07 12.32
CA ASP A 49 2.61 9.53 11.14
C ASP A 49 1.74 9.43 9.88
N PRO A 50 1.28 10.55 9.30
CA PRO A 50 0.44 10.53 8.10
C PRO A 50 1.16 9.97 6.87
N THR A 51 2.47 9.82 6.91
CA THR A 51 3.27 9.27 5.80
C THR A 51 3.52 7.77 5.92
N ALA A 52 3.12 7.14 7.03
CA ALA A 52 3.39 5.72 7.30
C ALA A 52 2.51 4.76 6.48
N HIS A 53 2.42 4.99 5.17
CA HIS A 53 1.84 4.05 4.22
C HIS A 53 2.77 2.85 4.02
N ALA A 54 2.21 1.71 3.64
CA ALA A 54 2.95 0.46 3.45
C ALA A 54 4.16 0.64 2.53
N GLU A 55 4.00 1.39 1.43
CA GLU A 55 5.05 1.67 0.46
C GLU A 55 6.20 2.47 1.09
N VAL A 56 5.90 3.54 1.80
CA VAL A 56 6.92 4.36 2.48
C VAL A 56 7.64 3.54 3.55
N GLU A 57 6.90 2.77 4.33
CA GLU A 57 7.48 1.92 5.38
C GLU A 57 8.40 0.83 4.82
N VAL A 58 8.01 0.18 3.72
CA VAL A 58 8.86 -0.86 3.11
C VAL A 58 10.13 -0.25 2.50
N LEU A 59 10.05 0.94 1.89
CA LEU A 59 11.23 1.65 1.37
C LEU A 59 12.20 2.02 2.49
N ARG A 60 11.70 2.53 3.62
CA ARG A 60 12.51 2.82 4.81
C ARG A 60 13.23 1.59 5.36
N LYS A 61 12.51 0.48 5.49
CA LYS A 61 13.09 -0.79 5.96
C LYS A 61 14.15 -1.32 5.00
N ALA A 62 13.86 -1.31 3.71
CA ALA A 62 14.80 -1.77 2.69
C ALA A 62 16.05 -0.90 2.63
N GLY A 63 15.91 0.42 2.65
CA GLY A 63 17.02 1.35 2.64
C GLY A 63 17.96 1.17 3.84
N ARG A 64 17.39 0.97 5.05
CA ARG A 64 18.19 0.67 6.24
C ARG A 64 18.93 -0.66 6.14
N LYS A 65 18.24 -1.71 5.64
CA LYS A 65 18.82 -3.04 5.48
C LYS A 65 19.97 -3.06 4.47
N LEU A 66 19.78 -2.39 3.34
CA LEU A 66 20.77 -2.32 2.27
C LEU A 66 21.80 -1.20 2.46
N LYS A 67 21.60 -0.34 3.46
CA LYS A 67 22.41 0.87 3.72
C LYS A 67 22.53 1.75 2.48
N ASN A 68 21.44 1.86 1.71
CA ASN A 68 21.37 2.61 0.48
C ASN A 68 19.95 3.13 0.27
N TYR A 69 19.77 4.42 0.00
CA TYR A 69 18.47 5.00 -0.32
C TYR A 69 18.03 4.71 -1.76
N ARG A 70 18.98 4.43 -2.65
CA ARG A 70 18.69 3.98 -4.01
C ARG A 70 18.48 2.48 -4.02
N LEU A 71 17.27 2.08 -4.31
CA LEU A 71 16.83 0.69 -4.31
C LEU A 71 16.65 0.20 -5.76
N SER A 72 17.64 0.51 -6.61
CA SER A 72 17.64 0.13 -8.02
C SER A 72 17.57 -1.40 -8.18
N GLU A 73 17.14 -1.86 -9.36
CA GLU A 73 16.98 -3.29 -9.69
C GLU A 73 16.00 -4.02 -8.77
N SER A 74 15.03 -3.28 -8.21
CA SER A 74 14.01 -3.85 -7.33
C SER A 74 12.60 -3.71 -7.89
N THR A 75 11.73 -4.59 -7.44
CA THR A 75 10.30 -4.57 -7.68
C THR A 75 9.56 -4.36 -6.37
N LEU A 76 8.67 -3.40 -6.34
CA LEU A 76 7.76 -3.15 -5.24
C LEU A 76 6.41 -3.81 -5.55
N TYR A 77 5.96 -4.70 -4.69
CA TYR A 77 4.61 -5.26 -4.70
C TYR A 77 3.79 -4.58 -3.60
N VAL A 78 2.61 -4.11 -3.94
CA VAL A 78 1.71 -3.43 -3.01
C VAL A 78 0.26 -3.82 -3.29
N THR A 79 -0.52 -4.01 -2.25
CA THR A 79 -1.90 -4.53 -2.38
C THR A 79 -2.88 -3.51 -2.96
N LEU A 80 -2.56 -2.22 -2.87
CA LEU A 80 -3.36 -1.11 -3.41
C LEU A 80 -2.49 -0.20 -4.28
N GLU A 81 -3.06 0.30 -5.37
CA GLU A 81 -2.40 1.28 -6.26
C GLU A 81 -1.84 2.47 -5.47
N PRO A 82 -0.57 2.84 -5.70
CA PRO A 82 0.07 3.93 -4.97
C PRO A 82 -0.60 5.29 -5.17
N CYS A 83 -0.67 6.07 -4.09
CA CYS A 83 -1.05 7.48 -4.12
C CYS A 83 0.15 8.37 -4.54
N VAL A 84 -0.10 9.68 -4.72
CA VAL A 84 0.92 10.63 -5.18
C VAL A 84 2.13 10.72 -4.23
N MET A 85 1.91 10.67 -2.93
CA MET A 85 2.99 10.68 -1.92
C MET A 85 3.89 9.45 -2.08
N CYS A 86 3.27 8.27 -2.18
CA CYS A 86 4.00 7.01 -2.30
C CYS A 86 4.73 6.91 -3.65
N LEU A 87 4.10 7.32 -4.75
CA LEU A 87 4.76 7.35 -6.06
C LEU A 87 6.00 8.25 -6.02
N GLY A 88 5.91 9.43 -5.41
CA GLY A 88 7.06 10.32 -5.22
C GLY A 88 8.21 9.62 -4.47
N ALA A 89 7.92 8.96 -3.36
CA ALA A 89 8.91 8.20 -2.60
C ALA A 89 9.53 7.04 -3.41
N ILE A 90 8.71 6.31 -4.15
CA ILE A 90 9.12 5.20 -5.02
C ILE A 90 10.08 5.69 -6.11
N MET A 91 9.76 6.82 -6.74
CA MET A 91 10.62 7.43 -7.77
C MET A 91 11.95 7.92 -7.19
N HIS A 92 11.95 8.54 -6.02
CA HIS A 92 13.18 8.92 -5.33
C HIS A 92 14.04 7.72 -4.95
N ALA A 93 13.43 6.61 -4.59
CA ALA A 93 14.13 5.35 -4.30
C ALA A 93 14.67 4.63 -5.54
N ARG A 94 14.32 5.08 -6.75
CA ARG A 94 14.75 4.46 -8.01
C ARG A 94 14.26 3.03 -8.22
N ILE A 95 13.06 2.71 -7.75
CA ILE A 95 12.41 1.42 -7.97
C ILE A 95 12.21 1.20 -9.48
N ASN A 96 12.51 0.01 -9.97
CA ASN A 96 12.39 -0.30 -11.40
C ASN A 96 10.97 -0.67 -11.82
N ARG A 97 10.24 -1.35 -10.93
CA ARG A 97 8.92 -1.88 -11.24
C ARG A 97 7.99 -1.78 -10.03
N ILE A 98 6.76 -1.35 -10.26
CA ILE A 98 5.64 -1.46 -9.34
C ILE A 98 4.70 -2.55 -9.84
N VAL A 99 4.28 -3.43 -8.94
CA VAL A 99 3.19 -4.38 -9.15
C VAL A 99 2.14 -4.12 -8.09
N PHE A 100 0.94 -3.71 -8.49
CA PHE A 100 -0.13 -3.49 -7.52
C PHE A 100 -1.31 -4.44 -7.70
N GLY A 101 -2.03 -4.67 -6.60
CA GLY A 101 -3.21 -5.54 -6.59
C GLY A 101 -4.46 -4.78 -7.05
N ALA A 102 -5.12 -4.09 -6.15
CA ALA A 102 -6.33 -3.34 -6.43
C ALA A 102 -6.04 -1.94 -6.97
N SER A 103 -6.79 -1.52 -7.97
CA SER A 103 -6.82 -0.13 -8.43
C SER A 103 -7.49 0.78 -7.38
N ASP A 104 -7.04 2.03 -7.28
CA ASP A 104 -7.64 3.04 -6.42
C ASP A 104 -8.20 4.20 -7.27
N PRO A 105 -9.51 4.21 -7.56
CA PRO A 105 -10.12 5.24 -8.39
C PRO A 105 -10.21 6.62 -7.70
N LYS A 106 -9.95 6.70 -6.40
CA LYS A 106 -10.01 7.95 -5.64
C LYS A 106 -8.68 8.69 -5.62
N THR A 107 -7.60 7.98 -5.32
CA THR A 107 -6.26 8.58 -5.08
C THR A 107 -5.11 7.90 -5.81
N GLY A 108 -5.37 6.82 -6.56
CA GLY A 108 -4.36 6.10 -7.32
C GLY A 108 -3.81 6.90 -8.49
N VAL A 109 -2.51 6.99 -8.60
CA VAL A 109 -1.81 7.79 -9.63
C VAL A 109 -0.94 6.97 -10.58
N CYS A 110 -1.17 5.68 -10.62
CA CYS A 110 -0.51 4.75 -11.54
C CYS A 110 -1.47 4.21 -12.62
N GLY A 111 -2.44 5.02 -13.03
CA GLY A 111 -3.37 4.73 -14.11
C GLY A 111 -4.86 4.88 -13.77
N SER A 112 -5.27 4.91 -12.49
CA SER A 112 -6.69 4.96 -12.12
C SER A 112 -7.25 6.39 -12.08
N LYS A 113 -6.90 7.18 -11.07
CA LYS A 113 -7.34 8.58 -10.97
C LYS A 113 -6.55 9.49 -11.92
N ALA A 114 -5.26 9.25 -12.01
CA ALA A 114 -4.33 9.87 -12.92
C ALA A 114 -3.20 8.88 -13.22
N ASP A 115 -2.38 9.18 -14.23
CA ASP A 115 -1.11 8.50 -14.45
C ASP A 115 0.03 9.54 -14.38
N LEU A 116 0.74 9.55 -13.26
CA LEU A 116 1.88 10.43 -13.03
C LEU A 116 3.22 9.73 -13.27
N THR A 117 3.22 8.46 -13.66
CA THR A 117 4.45 7.66 -13.78
C THR A 117 5.36 8.11 -14.93
N SER A 118 4.80 8.78 -15.92
CA SER A 118 5.50 9.29 -17.10
C SER A 118 5.64 10.81 -17.13
N GLU A 119 5.29 11.51 -16.06
CA GLU A 119 5.39 12.98 -16.00
C GLU A 119 6.82 13.46 -16.11
N ALA A 120 7.01 14.58 -16.83
CA ALA A 120 8.33 15.11 -17.19
C ALA A 120 9.20 15.49 -15.98
N PHE A 121 8.61 15.79 -14.83
CA PHE A 121 9.36 16.08 -13.60
C PHE A 121 10.00 14.83 -12.96
N PHE A 122 9.59 13.62 -13.36
CA PHE A 122 10.28 12.40 -12.98
C PHE A 122 11.35 12.04 -14.01
N THR A 123 12.61 12.09 -13.62
CA THR A 123 13.74 11.69 -14.46
C THR A 123 13.95 10.18 -14.50
N HIS A 124 13.44 9.47 -13.47
CA HIS A 124 13.48 8.02 -13.40
C HIS A 124 12.24 7.41 -14.10
N LYS A 125 12.47 6.39 -14.91
CA LYS A 125 11.40 5.64 -15.56
C LYS A 125 11.09 4.39 -14.77
N ILE A 126 9.79 4.08 -14.63
CA ILE A 126 9.30 2.94 -13.87
C ILE A 126 8.32 2.13 -14.71
N LYS A 127 8.40 0.80 -14.59
CA LYS A 127 7.38 -0.09 -15.15
C LYS A 127 6.27 -0.30 -14.13
N VAL A 128 5.02 -0.30 -14.59
CA VAL A 128 3.86 -0.51 -13.72
C VAL A 128 2.98 -1.63 -14.29
N ASP A 129 2.68 -2.60 -13.45
CA ASP A 129 1.74 -3.69 -13.73
C ASP A 129 0.68 -3.73 -12.62
N GLY A 130 -0.59 -3.65 -12.97
CA GLY A 130 -1.71 -3.66 -12.02
C GLY A 130 -2.59 -4.90 -12.15
N GLY A 131 -3.43 -5.13 -11.16
CA GLY A 131 -4.47 -6.16 -11.19
C GLY A 131 -4.04 -7.55 -10.71
N VAL A 132 -2.87 -7.68 -10.09
CA VAL A 132 -2.41 -8.97 -9.56
C VAL A 132 -3.18 -9.33 -8.30
N LEU A 133 -3.93 -10.43 -8.32
CA LEU A 133 -4.86 -10.85 -7.27
C LEU A 133 -5.84 -9.73 -6.88
N GLU A 134 -6.33 -9.00 -7.88
CA GLU A 134 -7.16 -7.80 -7.70
C GLU A 134 -8.39 -8.08 -6.84
N THR A 135 -9.09 -9.19 -7.10
CA THR A 135 -10.32 -9.56 -6.37
C THR A 135 -10.06 -9.77 -4.89
N GLU A 136 -8.98 -10.45 -4.52
CA GLU A 136 -8.60 -10.66 -3.12
C GLU A 136 -8.28 -9.34 -2.42
N ASN A 137 -7.48 -8.50 -3.07
CA ASN A 137 -7.10 -7.19 -2.56
C ASN A 137 -8.31 -6.27 -2.35
N LYS A 138 -9.24 -6.22 -3.31
CA LYS A 138 -10.50 -5.48 -3.19
C LYS A 138 -11.36 -5.97 -2.02
N LYS A 139 -11.49 -7.28 -1.84
CA LYS A 139 -12.30 -7.85 -0.76
C LYS A 139 -11.80 -7.44 0.62
N ILE A 140 -10.50 -7.44 0.85
CA ILE A 140 -9.91 -7.03 2.13
C ILE A 140 -10.27 -5.58 2.44
N LEU A 141 -10.08 -4.67 1.50
CA LEU A 141 -10.41 -3.25 1.64
C LEU A 141 -11.90 -3.02 1.87
N GLN A 142 -12.76 -3.65 1.06
CA GLN A 142 -14.21 -3.53 1.15
C GLN A 142 -14.73 -4.01 2.51
N SER A 143 -14.24 -5.14 3.01
CA SER A 143 -14.64 -5.68 4.31
C SER A 143 -14.23 -4.77 5.47
N PHE A 144 -13.03 -4.18 5.40
CA PHE A 144 -12.55 -3.23 6.39
C PHE A 144 -13.42 -1.97 6.44
N PHE A 145 -13.65 -1.32 5.31
CA PHE A 145 -14.48 -0.11 5.27
C PHE A 145 -15.94 -0.36 5.62
N LYS A 146 -16.48 -1.52 5.27
CA LYS A 146 -17.82 -1.94 5.71
C LYS A 146 -17.90 -2.03 7.24
N SER A 147 -16.93 -2.66 7.90
CA SER A 147 -16.83 -2.74 9.35
C SER A 147 -16.72 -1.36 9.99
N LYS A 148 -15.89 -0.48 9.45
CA LYS A 148 -15.73 0.89 9.97
C LYS A 148 -17.01 1.72 9.87
N ARG A 149 -17.74 1.62 8.77
CA ARG A 149 -19.05 2.29 8.64
C ARG A 149 -20.07 1.78 9.64
N LYS A 150 -20.06 0.47 9.94
CA LYS A 150 -20.94 -0.13 10.95
C LYS A 150 -20.60 0.39 12.35
N GLU A 151 -19.34 0.33 12.76
CA GLU A 151 -18.85 0.87 14.04
C GLU A 151 -19.25 2.34 14.23
N PHE A 152 -19.08 3.17 13.22
CA PHE A 152 -19.44 4.59 13.27
C PHE A 152 -20.95 4.79 13.48
N LYS A 153 -21.81 4.04 12.77
CA LYS A 153 -23.28 4.09 12.94
C LYS A 153 -23.72 3.65 14.33
N ASP A 154 -23.11 2.59 14.87
CA ASP A 154 -23.45 2.07 16.19
C ASP A 154 -23.04 3.06 17.30
N ASN A 155 -21.88 3.70 17.17
CA ASN A 155 -21.44 4.75 18.08
C ASN A 155 -22.37 5.97 18.06
N LEU A 156 -22.83 6.41 16.88
CA LEU A 156 -23.81 7.53 16.79
C LEU A 156 -25.13 7.19 17.50
N LYS A 157 -25.63 5.97 17.37
CA LYS A 157 -26.87 5.53 18.06
C LYS A 157 -26.69 5.52 19.59
N SER A 158 -25.56 5.06 20.11
CA SER A 158 -25.28 5.05 21.54
C SER A 158 -25.24 6.46 22.13
N VAL A 159 -24.61 7.42 21.44
CA VAL A 159 -24.58 8.83 21.87
C VAL A 159 -25.98 9.43 21.91
N HIS A 160 -26.83 9.19 20.90
CA HIS A 160 -28.21 9.70 20.91
C HIS A 160 -29.05 9.12 22.04
N THR A 161 -28.84 7.85 22.40
CA THR A 161 -29.54 7.22 23.52
C THR A 161 -29.14 7.84 24.86
N THR A 162 -27.88 8.20 25.02
CA THR A 162 -27.38 8.82 26.27
C THR A 162 -27.85 10.25 26.45
N ILE A 163 -28.06 11.01 25.36
CA ILE A 163 -28.55 12.41 25.42
C ILE A 163 -30.05 12.47 25.73
N ASN A 164 -30.82 11.45 25.40
CA ASN A 164 -32.26 11.38 25.61
C ASN A 164 -32.66 10.71 26.95
N MET A 165 -31.74 10.36 27.82
CA MET A 165 -31.92 9.95 29.19
C MET A 165 -31.69 11.11 30.17
#